data_1e7684ee5a8ce80c6b6ab04d9468ef25
#
_entry.id   1e7684ee5a8ce80c6b6ab04d9468ef25
#
_cell.length_a   1.000
_cell.length_b   1.000
_cell.length_c   1.000
_cell.angle_alpha   90.00
_cell.angle_beta   90.00
_cell.angle_gamma   90.00
#
_symmetry.space_group_name_H-M   'P 1'
#
loop_
_entity.id
_entity.type
_entity.pdbx_description
1 polymer ?
#
loop_
_entity_poly.entity_id
_entity_poly.type
_entity_poly.pdbx_seq_one_letter_code
_entity_poly.pdbx_strand_id
1 'polypeptide(L)'
;GIESGLDDVLGTMEKDHTLEQAYEQIQRLRAAGLIYDAHIMTGIAGRGRGLENAEATAEFFNRTRPERIINFSLFLIAGTPLYEDAKAGRFFPASELENLEEERRLLQLMEWEGQRVAYDGFHDCITFRVRGRLPGEKEKMLQHRIISYQNVRRSI
;
A
#
# COMPACT_ATOMS: atom_id res chain seq x y z
N GLY A 1 5.65 0.10 -10.46
CA GLY A 1 5.08 0.14 -9.09
C GLY A 1 5.52 1.39 -8.35
N ILE A 2 4.62 1.94 -7.55
CA ILE A 2 4.97 3.01 -6.61
C ILE A 2 5.56 2.40 -5.34
N GLU A 3 5.03 1.28 -4.91
CA GLU A 3 5.38 0.42 -3.78
C GLU A 3 5.16 1.09 -2.42
N SER A 4 5.72 2.27 -2.18
CA SER A 4 5.70 3.01 -0.91
C SER A 4 5.61 4.52 -1.14
N GLY A 5 5.07 5.25 -0.19
CA GLY A 5 5.12 6.73 -0.13
C GLY A 5 6.35 7.28 0.58
N LEU A 6 7.36 6.45 0.87
CA LEU A 6 8.56 6.82 1.63
C LEU A 6 9.82 6.54 0.79
N ASP A 7 10.61 7.58 0.50
CA ASP A 7 11.83 7.47 -0.31
C ASP A 7 12.91 6.57 0.33
N ASP A 8 13.03 6.57 1.65
CA ASP A 8 13.97 5.69 2.35
C ASP A 8 13.57 4.21 2.23
N VAL A 9 12.25 3.92 2.19
CA VAL A 9 11.75 2.56 1.92
C VAL A 9 12.03 2.17 0.48
N LEU A 10 11.81 3.08 -0.50
CA LEU A 10 12.16 2.84 -1.90
C LEU A 10 13.66 2.54 -2.05
N GLY A 11 14.52 3.31 -1.36
CA GLY A 11 15.96 3.06 -1.34
C GLY A 11 16.31 1.70 -0.73
N THR A 12 15.70 1.30 0.39
CA THR A 12 15.91 -0.01 1.01
C THR A 12 15.49 -1.16 0.09
N MET A 13 14.45 -0.97 -0.71
CA MET A 13 13.95 -1.94 -1.69
C MET A 13 14.65 -1.85 -3.04
N GLU A 14 15.74 -1.10 -3.13
CA GLU A 14 16.55 -0.92 -4.34
C GLU A 14 15.70 -0.50 -5.56
N LYS A 15 14.74 0.41 -5.34
CA LYS A 15 13.96 0.99 -6.43
C LYS A 15 14.77 2.09 -7.14
N ASP A 16 14.77 2.07 -8.47
CA ASP A 16 15.54 2.98 -9.31
C ASP A 16 14.92 4.38 -9.45
N HIS A 17 14.04 4.77 -8.53
CA HIS A 17 13.35 6.07 -8.58
C HIS A 17 13.02 6.60 -7.19
N THR A 18 12.87 7.93 -7.12
CA THR A 18 12.29 8.64 -5.96
C THR A 18 10.81 8.94 -6.20
N LEU A 19 10.11 9.35 -5.15
CA LEU A 19 8.72 9.81 -5.27
C LEU A 19 8.58 11.03 -6.16
N GLU A 20 9.53 11.95 -6.12
CA GLU A 20 9.53 13.12 -7.01
C GLU A 20 9.65 12.72 -8.48
N GLN A 21 10.55 11.80 -8.80
CA GLN A 21 10.68 11.27 -10.17
C GLN A 21 9.41 10.53 -10.61
N ALA A 22 8.80 9.74 -9.71
CA ALA A 22 7.51 9.09 -9.98
C ALA A 22 6.41 10.12 -10.25
N TYR A 23 6.34 11.19 -9.44
CA TYR A 23 5.39 12.29 -9.63
C TYR A 23 5.57 12.96 -10.99
N GLU A 24 6.79 13.33 -11.37
CA GLU A 24 7.08 13.92 -12.67
C GLU A 24 6.63 13.03 -13.84
N GLN A 25 6.91 11.72 -13.77
CA GLN A 25 6.48 10.78 -14.81
C GLN A 25 4.96 10.69 -14.90
N ILE A 26 4.25 10.68 -13.77
CA ILE A 26 2.79 10.69 -13.74
C ILE A 26 2.24 11.97 -14.39
N GLN A 27 2.85 13.14 -14.16
CA GLN A 27 2.44 14.37 -14.81
C GLN A 27 2.64 14.29 -16.34
N ARG A 28 3.73 13.69 -16.80
CA ARG A 28 3.99 13.46 -18.24
C ARG A 28 2.95 12.52 -18.86
N LEU A 29 2.61 11.42 -18.18
CA LEU A 29 1.54 10.50 -18.62
C LEU A 29 0.21 11.25 -18.77
N ARG A 30 -0.16 12.05 -17.78
CA ARG A 30 -1.40 12.85 -17.82
C ARG A 30 -1.40 13.87 -18.96
N ALA A 31 -0.28 14.57 -19.16
CA ALA A 31 -0.16 15.53 -20.27
C ALA A 31 -0.31 14.84 -21.64
N ALA A 32 0.06 13.57 -21.74
CA ALA A 32 -0.14 12.75 -22.92
C ALA A 32 -1.55 12.09 -23.01
N GLY A 33 -2.46 12.40 -22.10
CA GLY A 33 -3.80 11.81 -22.05
C GLY A 33 -3.83 10.33 -21.60
N LEU A 34 -2.75 9.85 -20.97
CA LEU A 34 -2.66 8.48 -20.48
C LEU A 34 -3.09 8.39 -19.02
N ILE A 35 -3.75 7.31 -18.68
CA ILE A 35 -4.09 6.91 -17.31
C ILE A 35 -3.05 5.92 -16.79
N TYR A 36 -2.95 5.76 -15.46
CA TYR A 36 -2.06 4.78 -14.87
C TYR A 36 -2.73 4.05 -13.69
N ASP A 37 -2.32 2.81 -13.52
CA ASP A 37 -2.62 2.01 -12.34
C ASP A 37 -1.41 2.04 -11.39
N ALA A 38 -1.66 2.22 -10.10
CA ALA A 38 -0.63 2.24 -9.07
C ALA A 38 -0.56 0.90 -8.35
N HIS A 39 0.64 0.35 -8.22
CA HIS A 39 0.91 -0.80 -7.36
C HIS A 39 1.63 -0.32 -6.11
N ILE A 40 1.19 -0.80 -4.97
CA ILE A 40 1.79 -0.57 -3.65
C ILE A 40 1.85 -1.86 -2.86
N MET A 41 2.60 -1.82 -1.75
CA MET A 41 2.77 -2.99 -0.90
C MET A 41 2.69 -2.60 0.58
N THR A 42 1.65 -3.06 1.28
CA THR A 42 1.58 -2.94 2.74
C THR A 42 2.62 -3.83 3.41
N GLY A 43 3.17 -3.37 4.53
CA GLY A 43 4.24 -4.06 5.25
C GLY A 43 5.64 -3.82 4.69
N ILE A 44 5.78 -3.16 3.54
CA ILE A 44 7.08 -2.91 2.88
C ILE A 44 8.01 -2.02 3.73
N ALA A 45 7.45 -1.14 4.54
CA ALA A 45 8.23 -0.29 5.45
C ALA A 45 8.75 -1.04 6.70
N GLY A 46 8.32 -2.30 6.88
CA GLY A 46 8.69 -3.13 8.03
C GLY A 46 7.85 -2.86 9.27
N ARG A 47 8.17 -3.61 10.33
CA ARG A 47 7.45 -3.57 11.61
C ARG A 47 7.43 -2.17 12.22
N GLY A 48 6.25 -1.74 12.68
CA GLY A 48 6.04 -0.47 13.37
C GLY A 48 5.98 0.76 12.47
N ARG A 49 6.24 0.65 11.16
CA ARG A 49 6.24 1.78 10.22
C ARG A 49 5.02 1.83 9.27
N GLY A 50 4.08 0.90 9.42
CA GLY A 50 2.93 0.81 8.52
C GLY A 50 2.06 2.07 8.50
N LEU A 51 1.81 2.71 9.65
CA LEU A 51 1.01 3.95 9.70
C LEU A 51 1.72 5.12 9.01
N GLU A 52 3.03 5.26 9.21
CA GLU A 52 3.86 6.26 8.51
C GLU A 52 3.79 6.06 6.99
N ASN A 53 3.95 4.81 6.53
CA ASN A 53 3.85 4.47 5.11
C ASN A 53 2.46 4.75 4.55
N ALA A 54 1.39 4.43 5.30
CA ALA A 54 0.02 4.72 4.89
C ALA A 54 -0.24 6.22 4.71
N GLU A 55 0.25 7.05 5.64
CA GLU A 55 0.10 8.50 5.59
C GLU A 55 0.82 9.10 4.38
N ALA A 56 2.07 8.76 4.18
CA ALA A 56 2.88 9.24 3.05
C ALA A 56 2.31 8.75 1.70
N THR A 57 1.88 7.48 1.62
CA THR A 57 1.28 6.91 0.41
C THR A 57 -0.06 7.57 0.08
N ALA A 58 -0.90 7.85 1.10
CA ALA A 58 -2.15 8.56 0.89
C ALA A 58 -1.92 9.99 0.38
N GLU A 59 -0.96 10.71 0.94
CA GLU A 59 -0.58 12.05 0.46
C GLU A 59 -0.15 12.01 -1.02
N PHE A 60 0.73 11.07 -1.38
CA PHE A 60 1.16 10.88 -2.76
C PHE A 60 -0.03 10.60 -3.70
N PHE A 61 -0.96 9.74 -3.31
CA PHE A 61 -2.12 9.40 -4.13
C PHE A 61 -3.17 10.51 -4.20
N ASN A 62 -3.36 11.29 -3.14
CA ASN A 62 -4.22 12.46 -3.16
C ASN A 62 -3.73 13.53 -4.17
N ARG A 63 -2.41 13.58 -4.42
CA ARG A 63 -1.81 14.44 -5.46
C ARG A 63 -1.85 13.80 -6.85
N THR A 64 -1.63 12.50 -6.96
CA THR A 64 -1.40 11.82 -8.25
C THR A 64 -2.63 11.11 -8.81
N ARG A 65 -3.62 10.77 -8.01
CA ARG A 65 -4.95 10.26 -8.40
C ARG A 65 -4.91 9.18 -9.49
N PRO A 66 -4.44 7.95 -9.20
CA PRO A 66 -4.43 6.84 -10.15
C PRO A 66 -5.85 6.42 -10.56
N GLU A 67 -5.99 5.72 -11.69
CA GLU A 67 -7.27 5.12 -12.09
C GLU A 67 -7.61 3.90 -11.23
N ARG A 68 -6.58 3.15 -10.84
CA ARG A 68 -6.68 1.98 -9.97
C ARG A 68 -5.51 1.92 -9.00
N ILE A 69 -5.77 1.44 -7.79
CA ILE A 69 -4.75 1.04 -6.82
C ILE A 69 -4.84 -0.46 -6.62
N ILE A 70 -3.70 -1.13 -6.74
CA ILE A 70 -3.52 -2.55 -6.43
C ILE A 70 -2.55 -2.61 -5.27
N ASN A 71 -3.03 -3.12 -4.14
CA ASN A 71 -2.25 -3.27 -2.92
C ASN A 71 -1.99 -4.75 -2.64
N PHE A 72 -0.72 -5.12 -2.45
CA PHE A 72 -0.31 -6.42 -1.97
C PHE A 72 0.24 -6.29 -0.55
N SER A 73 0.09 -7.31 0.28
CA SER A 73 0.91 -7.39 1.50
C SER A 73 2.28 -7.98 1.18
N LEU A 74 3.32 -7.44 1.83
CA LEU A 74 4.68 -7.97 1.68
C LEU A 74 4.73 -9.40 2.21
N PHE A 75 5.27 -10.31 1.41
CA PHE A 75 5.68 -11.64 1.86
C PHE A 75 7.13 -11.91 1.46
N LEU A 76 7.84 -12.60 2.34
CA LEU A 76 9.25 -12.88 2.14
C LEU A 76 9.43 -14.13 1.26
N ILE A 77 10.14 -14.00 0.16
CA ILE A 77 10.45 -15.09 -0.74
C ILE A 77 11.87 -15.60 -0.46
N ALA A 78 12.00 -16.88 -0.15
CA ALA A 78 13.31 -17.50 0.08
C ALA A 78 14.27 -17.27 -1.09
N GLY A 79 15.51 -16.90 -0.78
CA GLY A 79 16.55 -16.61 -1.77
C GLY A 79 16.55 -15.17 -2.31
N THR A 80 15.65 -14.31 -1.84
CA THR A 80 15.73 -12.88 -2.14
C THR A 80 16.61 -12.12 -1.14
N PRO A 81 17.23 -10.98 -1.53
CA PRO A 81 18.00 -10.16 -0.60
C PRO A 81 17.23 -9.79 0.68
N LEU A 82 15.97 -9.37 0.54
CA LEU A 82 15.11 -9.00 1.67
C LEU A 82 14.85 -10.17 2.63
N TYR A 83 14.72 -11.39 2.11
CA TYR A 83 14.59 -12.59 2.94
C TYR A 83 15.87 -12.83 3.77
N GLU A 84 17.05 -12.67 3.15
CA GLU A 84 18.32 -12.83 3.86
C GLU A 84 18.54 -11.71 4.89
N ASP A 85 18.08 -10.48 4.60
CA ASP A 85 18.09 -9.37 5.56
C ASP A 85 17.18 -9.65 6.76
N ALA A 86 16.01 -10.22 6.53
CA ALA A 86 15.10 -10.61 7.62
C ALA A 86 15.74 -11.71 8.50
N LYS A 87 16.37 -12.71 7.90
CA LYS A 87 17.10 -13.77 8.64
C LYS A 87 18.27 -13.19 9.45
N ALA A 88 18.96 -12.21 8.92
CA ALA A 88 20.09 -11.57 9.57
C ALA A 88 19.68 -10.49 10.59
N GLY A 89 18.38 -10.24 10.80
CA GLY A 89 17.86 -9.21 11.71
C GLY A 89 18.10 -7.78 11.25
N ARG A 90 18.31 -7.55 9.94
CA ARG A 90 18.43 -6.22 9.34
C ARG A 90 17.09 -5.68 8.86
N PHE A 91 16.13 -6.55 8.58
CA PHE A 91 14.74 -6.20 8.26
C PHE A 91 13.79 -6.97 9.17
N PHE A 92 12.83 -6.27 9.76
CA PHE A 92 11.78 -6.87 10.60
C PHE A 92 10.44 -6.77 9.88
N PRO A 93 9.91 -7.87 9.34
CA PRO A 93 8.63 -7.83 8.63
C PRO A 93 7.49 -7.41 9.56
N ALA A 94 6.55 -6.66 9.03
CA ALA A 94 5.30 -6.33 9.70
C ALA A 94 4.45 -7.61 9.87
N SER A 95 3.66 -7.66 10.93
CA SER A 95 2.65 -8.69 11.11
C SER A 95 1.44 -8.44 10.19
N GLU A 96 0.65 -9.48 9.92
CA GLU A 96 -0.61 -9.31 9.17
C GLU A 96 -1.55 -8.29 9.83
N LEU A 97 -1.53 -8.21 11.15
CA LEU A 97 -2.32 -7.23 11.88
C LEU A 97 -1.88 -5.80 11.56
N GLU A 98 -0.56 -5.54 11.52
CA GLU A 98 0.01 -4.26 11.11
C GLU A 98 -0.33 -3.94 9.65
N ASN A 99 -0.25 -4.93 8.73
CA ASN A 99 -0.62 -4.76 7.32
C ASN A 99 -2.10 -4.37 7.17
N LEU A 100 -3.00 -4.99 7.94
CA LEU A 100 -4.41 -4.65 7.97
C LEU A 100 -4.65 -3.23 8.50
N GLU A 101 -3.92 -2.81 9.51
CA GLU A 101 -4.03 -1.48 10.10
C GLU A 101 -3.47 -0.39 9.15
N GLU A 102 -2.36 -0.67 8.52
CA GLU A 102 -1.76 0.18 7.47
C GLU A 102 -2.75 0.42 6.33
N GLU A 103 -3.33 -0.64 5.75
CA GLU A 103 -4.30 -0.48 4.66
C GLU A 103 -5.57 0.25 5.12
N ARG A 104 -6.05 -0.02 6.34
CA ARG A 104 -7.18 0.72 6.91
C ARG A 104 -6.87 2.21 6.99
N ARG A 105 -5.67 2.57 7.48
CA ARG A 105 -5.24 3.96 7.59
C ARG A 105 -5.11 4.61 6.21
N LEU A 106 -4.52 3.93 5.26
CA LEU A 106 -4.43 4.38 3.86
C LEU A 106 -5.82 4.70 3.31
N LEU A 107 -6.77 3.77 3.40
CA LEU A 107 -8.14 3.97 2.91
C LEU A 107 -8.85 5.15 3.58
N GLN A 108 -8.63 5.38 4.89
CA GLN A 108 -9.19 6.51 5.61
C GLN A 108 -8.71 7.86 5.08
N LEU A 109 -7.42 7.96 4.74
CA LEU A 109 -6.74 9.20 4.35
C LEU A 109 -6.87 9.53 2.87
N MET A 110 -7.29 8.56 2.04
CA MET A 110 -7.54 8.85 0.62
C MET A 110 -8.81 9.68 0.46
N GLU A 111 -8.64 10.91 -0.06
CA GLU A 111 -9.70 11.90 -0.24
C GLU A 111 -9.74 12.35 -1.70
N TRP A 112 -10.76 11.87 -2.43
CA TRP A 112 -10.95 12.25 -3.82
C TRP A 112 -12.36 12.74 -4.07
N GLU A 113 -12.47 14.02 -4.42
CA GLU A 113 -13.70 14.60 -4.92
C GLU A 113 -13.76 14.48 -6.45
N GLY A 114 -14.91 14.02 -6.96
CA GLY A 114 -15.19 14.03 -8.39
C GLY A 114 -14.54 12.93 -9.24
N GLN A 115 -13.63 12.14 -8.71
CA GLN A 115 -13.01 11.01 -9.42
C GLN A 115 -13.27 9.69 -8.70
N ARG A 116 -13.55 8.63 -9.46
CA ARG A 116 -13.69 7.27 -8.95
C ARG A 116 -12.40 6.51 -9.18
N VAL A 117 -11.88 5.88 -8.15
CA VAL A 117 -10.68 5.04 -8.20
C VAL A 117 -11.04 3.62 -7.80
N ALA A 118 -10.66 2.66 -8.62
CA ALA A 118 -10.79 1.26 -8.27
C ALA A 118 -9.70 0.89 -7.25
N TYR A 119 -10.07 0.22 -6.18
CA TYR A 119 -9.14 -0.31 -5.19
C TYR A 119 -9.25 -1.82 -5.11
N ASP A 120 -8.11 -2.50 -5.08
CA ASP A 120 -8.02 -3.94 -4.98
C ASP A 120 -6.84 -4.32 -4.07
N GLY A 121 -7.14 -4.73 -2.84
CA GLY A 121 -6.16 -5.11 -1.82
C GLY A 121 -6.15 -6.61 -1.59
N PHE A 122 -4.97 -7.22 -1.66
CA PHE A 122 -4.72 -8.65 -1.49
C PHE A 122 -3.83 -8.90 -0.27
N HIS A 123 -4.20 -9.89 0.54
CA HIS A 123 -3.40 -10.37 1.66
C HIS A 123 -3.12 -11.87 1.48
N ASP A 124 -1.89 -12.21 1.15
CA ASP A 124 -1.51 -13.57 0.80
C ASP A 124 -1.46 -14.54 1.98
N CYS A 125 -1.13 -14.03 3.18
CA CYS A 125 -1.07 -14.87 4.39
C CYS A 125 -2.43 -15.18 4.99
N ILE A 126 -3.46 -14.43 4.61
CA ILE A 126 -4.85 -14.66 4.97
C ILE A 126 -5.69 -14.57 3.70
N THR A 127 -6.64 -15.48 3.52
CA THR A 127 -7.56 -15.44 2.37
C THR A 127 -8.49 -14.23 2.50
N PHE A 128 -7.91 -13.03 2.33
CA PHE A 128 -8.62 -11.78 2.53
C PHE A 128 -8.37 -10.80 1.39
N ARG A 129 -9.43 -10.23 0.88
CA ARG A 129 -9.39 -9.26 -0.22
C ARG A 129 -10.33 -8.11 0.06
N VAL A 130 -9.83 -6.88 -0.09
CA VAL A 130 -10.65 -5.67 -0.08
C VAL A 130 -10.78 -5.14 -1.49
N ARG A 131 -12.00 -5.01 -1.97
CA ARG A 131 -12.28 -4.49 -3.30
C ARG A 131 -13.41 -3.49 -3.25
N GLY A 132 -13.25 -2.38 -3.96
CA GLY A 132 -14.30 -1.37 -4.07
C GLY A 132 -13.90 -0.19 -4.93
N ARG A 133 -14.80 0.78 -5.02
CA ARG A 133 -14.57 2.05 -5.71
C ARG A 133 -14.61 3.20 -4.72
N LEU A 134 -13.53 3.95 -4.66
CA LEU A 134 -13.42 5.15 -3.83
C LEU A 134 -13.98 6.36 -4.59
N PRO A 135 -14.57 7.35 -3.90
CA PRO A 135 -14.88 7.35 -2.47
C PRO A 135 -16.17 6.61 -2.10
N GLY A 136 -17.02 6.24 -3.07
CA GLY A 136 -18.39 5.78 -2.84
C GLY A 136 -18.55 4.53 -1.97
N GLU A 137 -17.59 3.60 -2.00
CA GLU A 137 -17.63 2.36 -1.22
C GLU A 137 -16.62 2.36 -0.06
N LYS A 138 -16.03 3.52 0.26
CA LYS A 138 -15.01 3.66 1.32
C LYS A 138 -15.46 3.08 2.66
N GLU A 139 -16.63 3.47 3.14
CA GLU A 139 -17.17 3.01 4.42
C GLU A 139 -17.40 1.50 4.45
N LYS A 140 -17.92 0.92 3.37
CA LYS A 140 -18.08 -0.53 3.24
C LYS A 140 -16.74 -1.26 3.31
N MET A 141 -15.71 -0.74 2.65
CA MET A 141 -14.37 -1.31 2.67
C MET A 141 -13.76 -1.24 4.08
N LEU A 142 -13.92 -0.11 4.78
CA LEU A 142 -13.46 0.07 6.16
C LEU A 142 -14.19 -0.85 7.14
N GLN A 143 -15.50 -1.04 7.02
CA GLN A 143 -16.26 -1.96 7.86
C GLN A 143 -15.84 -3.42 7.65
N HIS A 144 -15.61 -3.82 6.42
CA HIS A 144 -15.10 -5.16 6.10
C HIS A 144 -13.73 -5.42 6.74
N ARG A 145 -12.88 -4.40 6.82
CA ARG A 145 -11.59 -4.42 7.50
C ARG A 145 -11.69 -4.62 9.00
N ILE A 146 -12.63 -3.96 9.67
CA ILE A 146 -12.82 -4.09 11.12
C ILE A 146 -13.16 -5.54 11.49
N ILE A 147 -14.01 -6.20 10.72
CA ILE A 147 -14.40 -7.61 10.96
C ILE A 147 -13.17 -8.52 10.81
N SER A 148 -12.35 -8.31 9.79
CA SER A 148 -11.16 -9.12 9.53
C SER A 148 -10.09 -8.92 10.60
N TYR A 149 -9.85 -7.68 11.02
CA TYR A 149 -8.99 -7.35 12.14
C TYR A 149 -9.39 -8.08 13.43
N GLN A 150 -10.69 -8.10 13.75
CA GLN A 150 -11.20 -8.81 14.91
C GLN A 150 -11.02 -10.32 14.81
N ASN A 151 -11.15 -10.90 13.62
CA ASN A 151 -10.98 -12.34 13.39
C ASN A 151 -9.52 -12.75 13.53
N VAL A 152 -8.58 -12.01 12.94
CA VAL A 152 -7.14 -12.25 13.07
C VAL A 152 -6.70 -12.15 14.53
N ARG A 153 -7.16 -11.11 15.25
CA ARG A 153 -6.82 -10.92 16.67
C ARG A 153 -7.37 -12.01 17.61
N ARG A 154 -8.43 -12.72 17.23
CA ARG A 154 -8.99 -13.85 17.99
C ARG A 154 -8.29 -15.17 17.71
N SER A 155 -7.49 -15.24 16.65
CA SER A 155 -6.78 -16.44 16.20
C SER A 155 -5.32 -16.48 16.65
N ILE A 156 -4.84 -15.40 17.29
CA ILE A 156 -3.53 -15.28 17.93
C ILE A 156 -3.71 -15.40 19.44
#